data_075366b364b9a2a3be1e1e5f6f0eecaf
#
_entry.id   075366b364b9a2a3be1e1e5f6f0eecaf
#
_cell.length_a   1.000
_cell.length_b   1.000
_cell.length_c   1.000
_cell.angle_alpha   90.00
_cell.angle_beta   90.00
_cell.angle_gamma   90.00
#
_symmetry.space_group_name_H-M   'P 1'
#
loop_
_entity.id
_entity.type
_entity.pdbx_description
1 polymer ?
#
loop_
_entity_poly.entity_id
_entity_poly.type
_entity_poly.pdbx_seq_one_letter_code
_entity_poly.pdbx_strand_id
1 'polypeptide(L)'
;MSKILIIAAMADVELNYLISNLEDCKIEKTNLCKFYIGKIYEKEIILCDSKVGLINAAAATTLAIEKYQPDYIINQGCAGGFGRNIHKSDIVVGTECINITSIMTKFKKEGEGYSLDDWELINYLAGEKDRLVPQKASDKLIKMIRQMEDTYIEGKIHYGVIGSGDIWNKECDWIIYLNKKYGILCEDMEGMAIYTVANQYKIPAIDIRVISDNEILKEEYDRNISINIQKFTMNLLKEIF
;
A
#
# COMPACT_ATOMS: atom_id res chain seq x y z
N MET A 1 -4.43 6.73 24.79
CA MET A 1 -4.85 5.54 24.02
C MET A 1 -4.58 5.87 22.56
N SER A 2 -3.83 5.04 21.83
CA SER A 2 -3.50 5.33 20.43
C SER A 2 -4.70 5.06 19.55
N LYS A 3 -4.94 5.95 18.58
CA LYS A 3 -5.97 5.84 17.56
C LYS A 3 -5.31 5.48 16.23
N ILE A 4 -5.69 4.34 15.65
CA ILE A 4 -5.02 3.78 14.48
C ILE A 4 -6.04 3.67 13.34
N LEU A 5 -5.71 4.29 12.22
CA LEU A 5 -6.44 4.15 10.96
C LEU A 5 -5.80 3.05 10.14
N ILE A 6 -6.59 2.03 9.80
CA ILE A 6 -6.17 0.97 8.88
C ILE A 6 -7.00 1.10 7.62
N ILE A 7 -6.33 1.26 6.48
CA ILE A 7 -6.97 1.44 5.18
C ILE A 7 -6.70 0.21 4.31
N ALA A 8 -7.71 -0.22 3.61
CA ALA A 8 -7.60 -1.21 2.55
C ALA A 8 -8.66 -0.96 1.47
N ALA A 9 -8.41 -1.47 0.28
CA ALA A 9 -9.25 -1.20 -0.89
C ALA A 9 -10.57 -1.97 -0.89
N MET A 10 -10.57 -3.20 -0.32
CA MET A 10 -11.68 -4.12 -0.39
C MET A 10 -11.96 -4.78 0.97
N ALA A 11 -13.03 -4.35 1.64
CA ALA A 11 -13.34 -4.83 2.99
C ALA A 11 -13.59 -6.35 3.06
N ASP A 12 -14.22 -6.93 2.05
CA ASP A 12 -14.55 -8.37 1.98
C ASP A 12 -13.32 -9.27 1.74
N VAL A 13 -12.20 -8.70 1.31
CA VAL A 13 -10.95 -9.41 1.05
C VAL A 13 -9.91 -9.06 2.10
N GLU A 14 -9.71 -7.76 2.37
CA GLU A 14 -8.53 -7.24 3.07
C GLU A 14 -8.81 -6.76 4.49
N LEU A 15 -10.08 -6.65 4.90
CA LEU A 15 -10.46 -6.19 6.25
C LEU A 15 -11.38 -7.15 7.01
N ASN A 16 -11.90 -8.19 6.37
CA ASN A 16 -12.93 -9.06 6.96
C ASN A 16 -12.50 -9.70 8.28
N TYR A 17 -11.25 -10.12 8.40
CA TYR A 17 -10.71 -10.68 9.64
C TYR A 17 -10.55 -9.61 10.72
N LEU A 18 -10.04 -8.43 10.39
CA LEU A 18 -9.95 -7.31 11.34
C LEU A 18 -11.34 -6.87 11.79
N ILE A 19 -12.31 -6.75 10.87
CA ILE A 19 -13.69 -6.38 11.19
C ILE A 19 -14.31 -7.39 12.17
N SER A 20 -14.06 -8.69 11.97
CA SER A 20 -14.61 -9.73 12.85
C SER A 20 -14.01 -9.74 14.26
N ASN A 21 -12.89 -9.05 14.47
CA ASN A 21 -12.21 -8.89 15.75
C ASN A 21 -12.41 -7.50 16.39
N LEU A 22 -13.20 -6.61 15.75
CA LEU A 22 -13.55 -5.32 16.36
C LEU A 22 -14.58 -5.50 17.48
N GLU A 23 -14.22 -5.09 18.67
CA GLU A 23 -15.13 -4.94 19.80
C GLU A 23 -15.94 -3.64 19.65
N ASP A 24 -17.21 -3.66 20.01
CA ASP A 24 -18.14 -2.53 19.93
C ASP A 24 -18.23 -1.88 18.54
N CYS A 25 -18.15 -2.68 17.49
CA CYS A 25 -18.07 -2.24 16.11
C CYS A 25 -19.26 -1.36 15.71
N LYS A 26 -18.97 -0.11 15.34
CA LYS A 26 -19.90 0.83 14.70
C LYS A 26 -19.56 0.97 13.24
N ILE A 27 -20.59 0.96 12.38
CA ILE A 27 -20.41 1.11 10.94
C ILE A 27 -20.91 2.50 10.52
N GLU A 28 -20.04 3.25 9.86
CA GLU A 28 -20.38 4.53 9.26
C GLU A 28 -20.18 4.47 7.74
N LYS A 29 -21.25 4.76 7.00
CA LYS A 29 -21.22 4.83 5.54
C LYS A 29 -21.23 6.28 5.09
N THR A 30 -20.38 6.60 4.15
CA THR A 30 -20.36 7.87 3.43
C THR A 30 -20.58 7.62 1.94
N ASN A 31 -20.67 8.67 1.14
CA ASN A 31 -20.72 8.53 -0.32
C ASN A 31 -19.39 8.06 -0.92
N LEU A 32 -18.28 8.23 -0.20
CA LEU A 32 -16.92 7.91 -0.67
C LEU A 32 -16.47 6.53 -0.22
N CYS A 33 -16.60 6.22 1.06
CA CYS A 33 -16.02 5.05 1.70
C CYS A 33 -16.87 4.57 2.86
N LYS A 34 -16.47 3.45 3.48
CA LYS A 34 -17.14 2.88 4.63
C LYS A 34 -16.12 2.70 5.76
N PHE A 35 -16.53 3.11 6.96
CA PHE A 35 -15.72 2.97 8.17
C PHE A 35 -16.33 1.93 9.10
N TYR A 36 -15.46 1.15 9.75
CA TYR A 36 -15.77 0.26 10.85
C TYR A 36 -14.94 0.73 12.04
N ILE A 37 -15.60 1.13 13.10
CA ILE A 37 -14.97 1.81 14.22
C ILE A 37 -15.23 0.99 15.49
N GLY A 38 -14.19 0.69 16.22
CA GLY A 38 -14.29 -0.10 17.45
C GLY A 38 -12.95 -0.19 18.15
N LYS A 39 -12.75 -1.27 18.89
CA LYS A 39 -11.50 -1.52 19.62
C LYS A 39 -10.90 -2.86 19.24
N ILE A 40 -9.57 -2.93 19.25
CA ILE A 40 -8.78 -4.15 19.22
C ILE A 40 -7.66 -3.98 20.26
N TYR A 41 -7.54 -4.89 21.20
CA TYR A 41 -6.56 -4.83 22.28
C TYR A 41 -6.53 -3.47 23.00
N GLU A 42 -7.70 -2.96 23.40
CA GLU A 42 -7.91 -1.67 24.07
C GLU A 42 -7.50 -0.42 23.24
N LYS A 43 -7.15 -0.57 21.97
CA LYS A 43 -6.81 0.54 21.07
C LYS A 43 -8.02 0.97 20.25
N GLU A 44 -8.15 2.26 19.99
CA GLU A 44 -9.17 2.77 19.08
C GLU A 44 -8.76 2.47 17.63
N ILE A 45 -9.55 1.67 16.95
CA ILE A 45 -9.30 1.26 15.57
C ILE A 45 -10.38 1.80 14.64
N ILE A 46 -9.94 2.43 13.56
CA ILE A 46 -10.77 2.84 12.44
C ILE A 46 -10.33 2.02 11.23
N LEU A 47 -11.15 1.09 10.76
CA LEU A 47 -10.92 0.39 9.50
C LEU A 47 -11.64 1.16 8.41
N CYS A 48 -10.95 1.44 7.31
CA CYS A 48 -11.49 2.17 6.16
C CYS A 48 -11.48 1.30 4.90
N ASP A 49 -12.67 1.00 4.39
CA ASP A 49 -12.88 0.44 3.05
C ASP A 49 -12.87 1.60 2.04
N SER A 50 -11.69 1.88 1.47
CA SER A 50 -11.47 3.05 0.61
C SER A 50 -11.99 2.87 -0.80
N LYS A 51 -12.22 1.66 -1.25
CA LYS A 51 -12.31 1.24 -2.64
C LYS A 51 -10.96 1.34 -3.36
N VAL A 52 -10.87 0.64 -4.51
CA VAL A 52 -9.64 0.54 -5.30
C VAL A 52 -9.30 1.88 -5.97
N GLY A 53 -8.01 2.18 -6.03
CA GLY A 53 -7.43 3.24 -6.85
C GLY A 53 -7.04 4.50 -6.09
N LEU A 54 -6.08 5.24 -6.67
CA LEU A 54 -5.45 6.42 -6.07
C LEU A 54 -6.45 7.50 -5.66
N ILE A 55 -7.45 7.78 -6.51
CA ILE A 55 -8.45 8.84 -6.25
C ILE A 55 -9.30 8.48 -5.05
N ASN A 56 -9.78 7.24 -4.98
CA ASN A 56 -10.60 6.75 -3.87
C ASN A 56 -9.79 6.74 -2.57
N ALA A 57 -8.55 6.24 -2.62
CA ALA A 57 -7.65 6.19 -1.49
C ALA A 57 -7.34 7.60 -0.93
N ALA A 58 -7.03 8.58 -1.79
CA ALA A 58 -6.79 9.95 -1.38
C ALA A 58 -8.01 10.57 -0.68
N ALA A 59 -9.19 10.43 -1.29
CA ALA A 59 -10.43 10.98 -0.74
C ALA A 59 -10.80 10.34 0.60
N ALA A 60 -10.71 9.01 0.70
CA ALA A 60 -11.01 8.27 1.92
C ALA A 60 -10.02 8.59 3.05
N THR A 61 -8.72 8.67 2.74
CA THR A 61 -7.68 9.01 3.72
C THR A 61 -7.87 10.43 4.26
N THR A 62 -8.11 11.40 3.39
CA THR A 62 -8.39 12.78 3.80
C THR A 62 -9.60 12.85 4.72
N LEU A 63 -10.71 12.24 4.30
CA LEU A 63 -11.94 12.22 5.11
C LEU A 63 -11.71 11.55 6.48
N ALA A 64 -10.97 10.44 6.51
CA ALA A 64 -10.68 9.73 7.76
C ALA A 64 -9.82 10.57 8.71
N ILE A 65 -8.79 11.25 8.19
CA ILE A 65 -7.93 12.13 8.99
C ILE A 65 -8.72 13.28 9.57
N GLU A 66 -9.47 14.01 8.75
CA GLU A 66 -10.28 15.15 9.21
C GLU A 66 -11.33 14.76 10.26
N LYS A 67 -11.91 13.57 10.10
CA LYS A 67 -13.00 13.12 10.96
C LYS A 67 -12.51 12.48 12.27
N TYR A 68 -11.45 11.66 12.20
CA TYR A 68 -11.06 10.82 13.33
C TYR A 68 -9.73 11.20 13.96
N GLN A 69 -8.90 11.99 13.28
CA GLN A 69 -7.58 12.45 13.76
C GLN A 69 -6.71 11.29 14.30
N PRO A 70 -6.38 10.30 13.45
CA PRO A 70 -5.59 9.16 13.89
C PRO A 70 -4.14 9.54 14.21
N ASP A 71 -3.54 8.83 15.17
CA ASP A 71 -2.13 8.97 15.52
C ASP A 71 -1.22 8.26 14.52
N TYR A 72 -1.73 7.20 13.85
CA TYR A 72 -1.00 6.36 12.89
C TYR A 72 -1.91 5.91 11.78
N ILE A 73 -1.32 5.70 10.59
CA ILE A 73 -1.99 5.14 9.43
C ILE A 73 -1.25 3.88 8.98
N ILE A 74 -1.99 2.78 8.84
CA ILE A 74 -1.52 1.54 8.23
C ILE A 74 -2.33 1.33 6.96
N ASN A 75 -1.69 1.37 5.81
CA ASN A 75 -2.25 0.84 4.57
C ASN A 75 -1.89 -0.64 4.49
N GLN A 76 -2.86 -1.49 4.21
CA GLN A 76 -2.61 -2.93 4.05
C GLN A 76 -3.43 -3.51 2.92
N GLY A 77 -2.94 -4.56 2.31
CA GLY A 77 -3.69 -5.26 1.26
C GLY A 77 -2.83 -6.23 0.48
N CYS A 78 -3.38 -6.70 -0.63
CA CYS A 78 -2.66 -7.52 -1.61
C CYS A 78 -1.84 -6.65 -2.56
N ALA A 79 -0.83 -7.27 -3.20
CA ALA A 79 -0.01 -6.65 -4.23
C ALA A 79 0.52 -7.68 -5.21
N GLY A 80 0.77 -7.27 -6.46
CA GLY A 80 1.51 -8.05 -7.46
C GLY A 80 3.02 -7.94 -7.22
N GLY A 81 3.71 -9.08 -7.09
CA GLY A 81 5.14 -9.14 -6.85
C GLY A 81 5.98 -8.83 -8.09
N PHE A 82 7.04 -8.01 -7.94
CA PHE A 82 7.99 -7.68 -8.98
C PHE A 82 9.33 -8.36 -8.73
N GLY A 83 9.83 -9.05 -9.74
CA GLY A 83 11.12 -9.71 -9.66
C GLY A 83 11.07 -11.17 -9.19
N ARG A 84 12.24 -11.85 -9.28
CA ARG A 84 12.34 -13.31 -9.12
C ARG A 84 12.51 -13.79 -7.68
N ASN A 85 12.69 -12.86 -6.74
CA ASN A 85 12.94 -13.19 -5.33
C ASN A 85 11.76 -12.82 -4.43
N ILE A 86 10.66 -12.38 -5.02
CA ILE A 86 9.42 -11.99 -4.31
C ILE A 86 8.36 -13.02 -4.67
N HIS A 87 7.89 -13.77 -3.69
CA HIS A 87 6.97 -14.89 -3.88
C HIS A 87 5.61 -14.63 -3.25
N LYS A 88 4.63 -15.38 -3.69
CA LYS A 88 3.31 -15.41 -3.04
C LYS A 88 3.46 -15.69 -1.54
N SER A 89 2.66 -15.02 -0.74
CA SER A 89 2.71 -14.96 0.72
C SER A 89 3.88 -14.18 1.31
N ASP A 90 4.87 -13.72 0.54
CA ASP A 90 5.83 -12.75 1.07
C ASP A 90 5.12 -11.44 1.44
N ILE A 91 5.66 -10.72 2.42
CA ILE A 91 5.24 -9.37 2.76
C ILE A 91 6.27 -8.37 2.24
N VAL A 92 5.80 -7.31 1.59
CA VAL A 92 6.59 -6.12 1.29
C VAL A 92 6.17 -4.98 2.21
N VAL A 93 7.11 -4.49 3.01
CA VAL A 93 6.97 -3.27 3.81
C VAL A 93 7.50 -2.11 2.98
N GLY A 94 6.62 -1.22 2.58
CA GLY A 94 6.95 -0.06 1.76
C GLY A 94 7.74 0.98 2.52
N THR A 95 9.05 1.03 2.34
CA THR A 95 9.89 2.10 2.90
C THR A 95 9.73 3.39 2.11
N GLU A 96 9.45 3.26 0.84
CA GLU A 96 9.15 4.34 -0.11
C GLU A 96 8.04 3.89 -1.06
N CYS A 97 7.31 4.86 -1.60
CA CYS A 97 6.29 4.64 -2.62
C CYS A 97 6.48 5.59 -3.79
N ILE A 98 6.36 5.05 -5.02
CA ILE A 98 6.51 5.79 -6.27
C ILE A 98 5.23 5.64 -7.10
N ASN A 99 4.74 6.74 -7.67
CA ASN A 99 3.63 6.69 -8.63
C ASN A 99 4.12 6.14 -9.98
N ILE A 100 3.72 4.91 -10.32
CA ILE A 100 4.12 4.24 -11.57
C ILE A 100 3.25 4.61 -12.78
N THR A 101 2.18 5.33 -12.57
CA THR A 101 1.29 5.83 -13.64
C THR A 101 1.50 7.30 -13.96
N SER A 102 2.34 8.01 -13.20
CA SER A 102 2.76 9.37 -13.52
C SER A 102 3.99 9.33 -14.43
N ILE A 103 3.75 9.36 -15.74
CA ILE A 103 4.76 9.08 -16.76
C ILE A 103 4.91 10.29 -17.69
N MET A 104 6.14 10.61 -18.03
CA MET A 104 6.51 11.48 -19.12
C MET A 104 7.13 10.65 -20.26
N THR A 105 6.69 10.91 -21.47
CA THR A 105 7.25 10.28 -22.66
C THR A 105 7.99 11.28 -23.51
N LYS A 106 8.98 10.83 -24.29
CA LYS A 106 9.62 11.67 -25.30
C LYS A 106 8.68 11.89 -26.48
N PHE A 107 8.79 13.07 -27.09
CA PHE A 107 8.07 13.33 -28.34
C PHE A 107 8.52 12.37 -29.44
N LYS A 108 7.55 11.74 -30.09
CA LYS A 108 7.74 10.92 -31.28
C LYS A 108 6.69 11.27 -32.33
N LYS A 109 7.05 11.12 -33.60
CA LYS A 109 6.12 11.28 -34.72
C LYS A 109 5.20 10.07 -34.83
N GLU A 110 4.08 10.27 -35.48
CA GLU A 110 3.19 9.17 -35.85
C GLU A 110 3.95 8.09 -36.64
N GLY A 111 3.75 6.82 -36.26
CA GLY A 111 4.40 5.67 -36.89
C GLY A 111 5.79 5.31 -36.37
N GLU A 112 6.41 6.12 -35.48
CA GLU A 112 7.72 5.79 -34.88
C GLU A 112 7.63 4.75 -33.76
N GLY A 113 6.40 4.36 -33.36
CA GLY A 113 6.17 3.41 -32.30
C GLY A 113 6.53 3.94 -30.91
N TYR A 114 6.55 3.06 -29.91
CA TYR A 114 6.95 3.41 -28.56
C TYR A 114 8.06 2.48 -28.05
N SER A 115 8.79 2.96 -27.03
CA SER A 115 9.80 2.18 -26.33
C SER A 115 9.77 2.51 -24.85
N LEU A 116 9.89 1.51 -23.98
CA LEU A 116 9.95 1.70 -22.54
C LEU A 116 11.10 2.60 -22.10
N ASP A 117 12.21 2.59 -22.84
CA ASP A 117 13.39 3.45 -22.57
C ASP A 117 13.07 4.96 -22.71
N ASP A 118 12.00 5.30 -23.41
CA ASP A 118 11.55 6.68 -23.57
C ASP A 118 10.55 7.13 -22.48
N TRP A 119 10.22 6.23 -21.55
CA TRP A 119 9.28 6.49 -20.47
C TRP A 119 10.02 6.78 -19.17
N GLU A 120 9.71 7.92 -18.57
CA GLU A 120 10.26 8.33 -17.27
C GLU A 120 9.15 8.52 -16.26
N LEU A 121 9.30 7.91 -15.09
CA LEU A 121 8.43 8.24 -13.96
C LEU A 121 8.72 9.65 -13.48
N ILE A 122 7.69 10.41 -13.21
CA ILE A 122 7.78 11.78 -12.77
C ILE A 122 6.85 12.05 -11.60
N ASN A 123 7.19 13.05 -10.79
CA ASN A 123 6.33 13.55 -9.75
C ASN A 123 6.22 15.08 -9.87
N TYR A 124 5.11 15.55 -10.40
CA TYR A 124 4.89 16.97 -10.62
C TYR A 124 4.75 17.80 -9.34
N LEU A 125 4.50 17.17 -8.20
CA LEU A 125 4.34 17.88 -6.94
C LEU A 125 5.64 18.49 -6.41
N ALA A 126 6.79 18.02 -6.89
CA ALA A 126 8.08 18.42 -6.35
C ALA A 126 8.53 19.83 -6.79
N GLY A 127 8.05 20.35 -7.94
CA GLY A 127 8.43 21.70 -8.43
C GLY A 127 9.92 21.93 -8.63
N GLU A 128 10.76 20.89 -8.49
CA GLU A 128 12.21 20.95 -8.42
C GLU A 128 12.89 20.15 -9.54
N LYS A 129 14.23 20.19 -9.55
CA LYS A 129 15.08 19.54 -10.55
C LYS A 129 14.93 18.01 -10.59
N ASP A 130 14.62 17.39 -9.45
CA ASP A 130 14.40 15.96 -9.36
C ASP A 130 12.95 15.65 -9.72
N ARG A 131 12.76 15.04 -10.87
CA ARG A 131 11.42 14.73 -11.40
C ARG A 131 10.70 13.58 -10.68
N LEU A 132 11.43 12.78 -9.92
CA LEU A 132 10.91 11.66 -9.16
C LEU A 132 11.24 11.83 -7.69
N VAL A 133 10.22 12.12 -6.87
CA VAL A 133 10.34 12.21 -5.41
C VAL A 133 9.46 11.15 -4.79
N PRO A 134 10.05 10.05 -4.25
CA PRO A 134 9.29 9.02 -3.55
C PRO A 134 8.61 9.59 -2.30
N GLN A 135 7.41 9.10 -2.00
CA GLN A 135 6.80 9.30 -0.69
C GLN A 135 7.41 8.30 0.30
N LYS A 136 7.74 8.77 1.51
CA LYS A 136 8.45 7.96 2.51
C LYS A 136 7.52 7.50 3.61
N ALA A 137 7.74 6.27 4.06
CA ALA A 137 7.13 5.72 5.25
C ALA A 137 7.72 6.36 6.52
N SER A 138 7.03 6.16 7.63
CA SER A 138 7.54 6.52 8.95
C SER A 138 8.65 5.56 9.38
N ASP A 139 9.85 6.09 9.64
CA ASP A 139 10.98 5.33 10.21
C ASP A 139 10.62 4.65 11.53
N LYS A 140 9.76 5.30 12.33
CA LYS A 140 9.26 4.73 13.58
C LYS A 140 8.50 3.43 13.30
N LEU A 141 7.54 3.45 12.36
CA LEU A 141 6.73 2.28 12.03
C LEU A 141 7.56 1.17 11.39
N ILE A 142 8.52 1.51 10.53
CA ILE A 142 9.47 0.53 9.97
C ILE A 142 10.25 -0.18 11.08
N LYS A 143 10.79 0.57 12.05
CA LYS A 143 11.52 -0.02 13.19
C LYS A 143 10.64 -0.93 14.05
N MET A 144 9.39 -0.54 14.24
CA MET A 144 8.42 -1.34 14.99
C MET A 144 8.13 -2.68 14.27
N ILE A 145 7.93 -2.66 12.96
CA ILE A 145 7.69 -3.88 12.16
C ILE A 145 8.91 -4.80 12.19
N ARG A 146 10.13 -4.25 12.11
CA ARG A 146 11.37 -5.04 12.19
C ARG A 146 11.50 -5.85 13.47
N GLN A 147 10.94 -5.39 14.59
CA GLN A 147 10.95 -6.12 15.86
C GLN A 147 10.04 -7.35 15.86
N MET A 148 9.20 -7.50 14.84
CA MET A 148 8.20 -8.55 14.72
C MET A 148 8.41 -9.49 13.52
N GLU A 149 9.49 -9.33 12.78
CA GLU A 149 9.74 -10.12 11.57
C GLU A 149 9.60 -11.64 11.82
N ASP A 150 10.12 -12.10 12.95
CA ASP A 150 10.10 -13.52 13.33
C ASP A 150 8.69 -14.06 13.64
N THR A 151 7.69 -13.18 13.76
CA THR A 151 6.29 -13.60 13.99
C THR A 151 5.57 -13.96 12.69
N TYR A 152 6.14 -13.63 11.54
CA TYR A 152 5.58 -13.97 10.23
C TYR A 152 6.26 -15.23 9.69
N ILE A 153 5.49 -16.29 9.54
CA ILE A 153 5.99 -17.63 9.16
C ILE A 153 5.48 -18.12 7.79
N GLU A 154 4.52 -17.43 7.18
CA GLU A 154 3.91 -17.83 5.91
C GLU A 154 4.75 -17.47 4.68
N GLY A 155 5.75 -16.60 4.84
CA GLY A 155 6.66 -16.14 3.79
C GLY A 155 7.78 -15.31 4.38
N LYS A 156 8.45 -14.54 3.55
CA LYS A 156 9.52 -13.61 3.95
C LYS A 156 9.00 -12.18 4.04
N ILE A 157 9.66 -11.35 4.85
CA ILE A 157 9.41 -9.92 4.87
C ILE A 157 10.53 -9.19 4.12
N HIS A 158 10.14 -8.39 3.15
CA HIS A 158 11.02 -7.55 2.34
C HIS A 158 10.75 -6.08 2.66
N TYR A 159 11.79 -5.24 2.56
CA TYR A 159 11.71 -3.80 2.77
C TYR A 159 12.18 -3.09 1.52
N GLY A 160 11.38 -2.21 0.95
CA GLY A 160 11.76 -1.50 -0.25
C GLY A 160 10.67 -0.64 -0.85
N VAL A 161 10.81 -0.37 -2.14
CA VAL A 161 9.93 0.52 -2.88
C VAL A 161 8.68 -0.22 -3.32
N ILE A 162 7.50 0.38 -3.06
CA ILE A 162 6.23 -0.02 -3.64
C ILE A 162 5.94 0.90 -4.84
N GLY A 163 5.62 0.31 -5.99
CA GLY A 163 5.05 1.03 -7.13
C GLY A 163 3.54 1.13 -6.97
N SER A 164 3.00 2.35 -7.02
CA SER A 164 1.56 2.55 -6.83
C SER A 164 0.95 3.27 -8.01
N GLY A 165 -0.21 2.79 -8.51
CA GLY A 165 -0.87 3.42 -9.64
C GLY A 165 -2.19 2.76 -10.02
N ASP A 166 -3.03 3.45 -10.79
CA ASP A 166 -4.32 2.91 -11.26
C ASP A 166 -4.10 1.92 -12.43
N ILE A 167 -3.36 0.86 -12.15
CA ILE A 167 -3.03 -0.19 -13.10
C ILE A 167 -2.96 -1.55 -12.39
N TRP A 168 -3.45 -2.59 -13.02
CA TRP A 168 -3.13 -3.97 -12.72
C TRP A 168 -2.21 -4.48 -13.82
N ASN A 169 -0.93 -4.45 -13.56
CA ASN A 169 0.09 -4.66 -14.57
C ASN A 169 0.40 -6.15 -14.76
N LYS A 170 0.18 -6.64 -15.98
CA LYS A 170 0.52 -8.00 -16.41
C LYS A 170 1.59 -8.04 -17.51
N GLU A 171 2.18 -6.88 -17.82
CA GLU A 171 3.21 -6.76 -18.85
C GLU A 171 4.59 -7.00 -18.24
N CYS A 172 5.15 -8.18 -18.49
CA CYS A 172 6.41 -8.63 -17.89
C CYS A 172 7.61 -7.70 -18.19
N ASP A 173 7.69 -7.15 -19.39
CA ASP A 173 8.80 -6.26 -19.75
C ASP A 173 8.73 -4.96 -18.96
N TRP A 174 7.52 -4.42 -18.74
CA TRP A 174 7.31 -3.24 -17.92
C TRP A 174 7.59 -3.51 -16.45
N ILE A 175 7.13 -4.64 -15.91
CA ILE A 175 7.41 -5.09 -14.53
C ILE A 175 8.93 -5.20 -14.31
N ILE A 176 9.65 -5.87 -15.23
CA ILE A 176 11.10 -6.04 -15.14
C ILE A 176 11.82 -4.68 -15.24
N TYR A 177 11.37 -3.80 -16.12
CA TYR A 177 11.92 -2.46 -16.27
C TYR A 177 11.76 -1.64 -14.99
N LEU A 178 10.56 -1.62 -14.40
CA LEU A 178 10.30 -0.91 -13.15
C LEU A 178 11.13 -1.45 -11.98
N ASN A 179 11.22 -2.78 -11.86
CA ASN A 179 12.05 -3.41 -10.83
C ASN A 179 13.53 -3.05 -11.00
N LYS A 180 14.08 -3.17 -12.22
CA LYS A 180 15.51 -2.90 -12.48
C LYS A 180 15.87 -1.42 -12.36
N LYS A 181 15.04 -0.53 -12.86
CA LYS A 181 15.34 0.90 -12.93
C LYS A 181 15.06 1.63 -11.62
N TYR A 182 13.98 1.26 -10.93
CA TYR A 182 13.49 1.99 -9.76
C TYR A 182 13.50 1.15 -8.47
N GLY A 183 13.91 -0.12 -8.53
CA GLY A 183 13.97 -0.99 -7.36
C GLY A 183 12.61 -1.39 -6.78
N ILE A 184 11.54 -1.29 -7.59
CA ILE A 184 10.18 -1.60 -7.14
C ILE A 184 10.05 -3.09 -6.88
N LEU A 185 9.55 -3.46 -5.69
CA LEU A 185 9.40 -4.84 -5.24
C LEU A 185 8.00 -5.41 -5.51
N CYS A 186 6.97 -4.56 -5.46
CA CYS A 186 5.58 -4.93 -5.75
C CYS A 186 4.79 -3.72 -6.22
N GLU A 187 3.59 -3.97 -6.78
CA GLU A 187 2.66 -2.90 -7.13
C GLU A 187 1.36 -2.99 -6.36
N ASP A 188 0.82 -1.80 -6.04
CA ASP A 188 -0.51 -1.60 -5.50
C ASP A 188 -1.25 -0.48 -6.22
N MET A 189 -2.47 -0.19 -5.79
CA MET A 189 -3.29 0.85 -6.39
C MET A 189 -3.66 2.00 -5.43
N GLU A 190 -3.13 2.06 -4.22
CA GLU A 190 -3.54 3.01 -3.15
C GLU A 190 -2.38 3.72 -2.46
N GLY A 191 -1.25 3.04 -2.30
CA GLY A 191 -0.15 3.44 -1.41
C GLY A 191 0.36 4.85 -1.65
N MET A 192 0.56 5.23 -2.91
CA MET A 192 1.05 6.58 -3.25
C MET A 192 0.10 7.68 -2.76
N ALA A 193 -1.21 7.48 -2.91
CA ALA A 193 -2.21 8.44 -2.47
C ALA A 193 -2.23 8.56 -0.94
N ILE A 194 -2.21 7.42 -0.24
CA ILE A 194 -2.25 7.37 1.21
C ILE A 194 -1.00 8.01 1.82
N TYR A 195 0.19 7.66 1.33
CA TYR A 195 1.44 8.29 1.79
C TYR A 195 1.47 9.79 1.51
N THR A 196 1.02 10.21 0.32
CA THR A 196 0.99 11.64 -0.03
C THR A 196 0.12 12.42 0.95
N VAL A 197 -1.09 11.95 1.21
CA VAL A 197 -2.01 12.61 2.16
C VAL A 197 -1.44 12.56 3.58
N ALA A 198 -1.01 11.39 4.06
CA ALA A 198 -0.46 11.24 5.41
C ALA A 198 0.74 12.17 5.66
N ASN A 199 1.66 12.27 4.69
CA ASN A 199 2.83 13.14 4.79
C ASN A 199 2.45 14.62 4.83
N GLN A 200 1.43 15.07 4.07
CA GLN A 200 0.92 16.43 4.12
C GLN A 200 0.33 16.76 5.50
N TYR A 201 -0.38 15.82 6.12
CA TYR A 201 -0.92 15.96 7.47
C TYR A 201 0.12 15.66 8.58
N LYS A 202 1.34 15.22 8.21
CA LYS A 202 2.41 14.84 9.15
C LYS A 202 2.01 13.71 10.10
N ILE A 203 1.18 12.79 9.63
CA ILE A 203 0.77 11.60 10.37
C ILE A 203 1.68 10.44 9.96
N PRO A 204 2.31 9.74 10.91
CA PRO A 204 3.13 8.56 10.62
C PRO A 204 2.31 7.49 9.88
N ALA A 205 2.78 7.09 8.69
CA ALA A 205 2.11 6.10 7.85
C ALA A 205 3.08 5.00 7.42
N ILE A 206 2.51 3.82 7.17
CA ILE A 206 3.20 2.64 6.61
C ILE A 206 2.28 1.91 5.65
N ASP A 207 2.84 1.39 4.56
CA ASP A 207 2.17 0.50 3.62
C ASP A 207 2.77 -0.91 3.72
N ILE A 208 1.92 -1.92 3.88
CA ILE A 208 2.32 -3.30 4.10
C ILE A 208 1.50 -4.18 3.16
N ARG A 209 2.17 -4.85 2.22
CA ARG A 209 1.50 -5.65 1.20
C ARG A 209 1.88 -7.12 1.27
N VAL A 210 0.89 -8.01 1.28
CA VAL A 210 1.12 -9.43 1.04
C VAL A 210 1.06 -9.70 -0.46
N ILE A 211 2.02 -10.45 -0.96
CA ILE A 211 2.08 -10.79 -2.38
C ILE A 211 1.03 -11.85 -2.71
N SER A 212 0.08 -11.48 -3.56
CA SER A 212 -1.02 -12.34 -4.01
C SER A 212 -0.73 -13.08 -5.32
N ASP A 213 0.17 -12.53 -6.13
CA ASP A 213 0.54 -13.03 -7.45
C ASP A 213 1.93 -12.51 -7.86
N ASN A 214 2.53 -13.16 -8.86
CA ASN A 214 3.76 -12.69 -9.49
C ASN A 214 3.81 -13.18 -10.94
N GLU A 215 3.60 -12.29 -11.90
CA GLU A 215 3.55 -12.61 -13.33
C GLU A 215 4.90 -13.14 -13.85
N ILE A 216 6.04 -12.66 -13.31
CA ILE A 216 7.39 -13.12 -13.70
C ILE A 216 7.63 -14.57 -13.30
N LEU A 217 7.06 -15.01 -12.19
CA LEU A 217 7.15 -16.38 -11.68
C LEU A 217 5.98 -17.25 -12.11
N LYS A 218 4.98 -16.68 -12.81
CA LYS A 218 3.72 -17.34 -13.18
C LYS A 218 2.95 -17.84 -11.95
N GLU A 219 3.03 -17.11 -10.87
CA GLU A 219 2.24 -17.33 -9.67
C GLU A 219 0.91 -16.60 -9.81
N GLU A 220 -0.18 -17.34 -10.05
CA GLU A 220 -1.50 -16.77 -10.28
C GLU A 220 -2.07 -16.09 -9.01
N TYR A 221 -2.94 -15.09 -9.22
CA TYR A 221 -3.62 -14.36 -8.15
C TYR A 221 -4.42 -15.29 -7.23
N ASP A 222 -4.18 -15.13 -5.93
CA ASP A 222 -4.92 -15.83 -4.87
C ASP A 222 -5.40 -14.83 -3.81
N ARG A 223 -6.69 -14.49 -3.86
CA ARG A 223 -7.32 -13.58 -2.91
C ARG A 223 -7.29 -14.05 -1.46
N ASN A 224 -7.18 -15.36 -1.22
CA ASN A 224 -7.22 -15.90 0.14
C ASN A 224 -5.95 -15.57 0.94
N ILE A 225 -4.86 -15.25 0.26
CA ILE A 225 -3.60 -14.84 0.88
C ILE A 225 -3.75 -13.55 1.69
N SER A 226 -4.73 -12.71 1.37
CA SER A 226 -5.04 -11.48 2.11
C SER A 226 -5.24 -11.68 3.62
N ILE A 227 -5.61 -12.89 4.06
CA ILE A 227 -5.74 -13.22 5.49
C ILE A 227 -4.40 -13.11 6.21
N ASN A 228 -3.27 -13.37 5.53
CA ASN A 228 -1.94 -13.36 6.14
C ASN A 228 -1.56 -11.95 6.58
N ILE A 229 -1.82 -10.94 5.73
CA ILE A 229 -1.53 -9.55 6.10
C ILE A 229 -2.44 -9.05 7.23
N GLN A 230 -3.70 -9.47 7.26
CA GLN A 230 -4.62 -9.10 8.33
C GLN A 230 -4.18 -9.70 9.69
N LYS A 231 -3.74 -10.96 9.70
CA LYS A 231 -3.17 -11.60 10.90
C LYS A 231 -1.88 -10.92 11.34
N PHE A 232 -1.01 -10.58 10.39
CA PHE A 232 0.22 -9.84 10.70
C PHE A 232 -0.10 -8.47 11.30
N THR A 233 -1.06 -7.74 10.74
CA THR A 233 -1.53 -6.46 11.29
C THR A 233 -2.14 -6.63 12.70
N MET A 234 -2.89 -7.72 12.96
CA MET A 234 -3.37 -8.02 14.31
C MET A 234 -2.23 -8.19 15.31
N ASN A 235 -1.17 -8.93 14.92
CA ASN A 235 0.02 -9.08 15.76
C ASN A 235 0.72 -7.73 15.98
N LEU A 236 0.81 -6.88 14.95
CA LEU A 236 1.36 -5.53 15.05
C LEU A 236 0.58 -4.69 16.05
N LEU A 237 -0.76 -4.75 16.01
CA LEU A 237 -1.60 -4.06 17.00
C LEU A 237 -1.39 -4.58 18.43
N LYS A 238 -1.16 -5.85 18.59
CA LYS A 238 -0.98 -6.47 19.92
C LYS A 238 0.35 -6.11 20.56
N GLU A 239 1.44 -6.23 19.81
CA GLU A 239 2.79 -6.21 20.38
C GLU A 239 3.42 -4.80 20.41
N ILE A 240 2.93 -3.87 19.58
CA ILE A 240 3.66 -2.63 19.31
C ILE A 240 2.89 -1.36 19.69
N PHE A 241 1.60 -1.33 19.56
CA PHE A 241 0.76 -0.20 19.91
C PHE A 241 0.09 -0.40 21.26
#